data_8ff51f78d48c97f746e1c58255a64fad
#
_entry.id   8ff51f78d48c97f746e1c58255a64fad
#
_cell.length_a   1.000
_cell.length_b   1.000
_cell.length_c   1.000
_cell.angle_alpha   90.00
_cell.angle_beta   90.00
_cell.angle_gamma   90.00
#
_symmetry.space_group_name_H-M   'P 1'
#
loop_
_entity.id
_entity.type
_entity.pdbx_description
1 polymer ?
#
loop_
_entity_poly.entity_id
_entity_poly.type
_entity_poly.pdbx_seq_one_letter_code
_entity_poly.pdbx_strand_id
1 'polypeptide(L)'
;MRLTHEPTGVVVTATERRSQHENRRVAVRRLRKAIAVRVRAPAEANAPPAGPLADALADARWPRVSQKNETYLVAAAQVLDRLEAAEGKVSDAASALGVSTASLVKFLSLDTDLWQEANRLRRRFGLKPLRRT
;
A
#
# COMPACT_ATOMS: atom_id res chain seq x y z
N MET A 1 11.44 -5.22 -21.10
CA MET A 1 10.17 -4.48 -21.24
C MET A 1 10.13 -3.35 -20.22
N ARG A 2 9.99 -2.15 -20.70
CA ARG A 2 9.88 -0.94 -19.89
C ARG A 2 8.48 -0.35 -20.08
N LEU A 3 7.77 -0.10 -18.98
CA LEU A 3 6.45 0.54 -19.00
C LEU A 3 6.48 1.83 -18.21
N THR A 4 5.86 2.86 -18.78
CA THR A 4 5.69 4.15 -18.13
C THR A 4 4.20 4.46 -18.02
N HIS A 5 3.76 4.81 -16.81
CA HIS A 5 2.41 5.33 -16.60
C HIS A 5 2.47 6.85 -16.71
N GLU A 6 2.02 7.37 -17.85
CA GLU A 6 2.18 8.80 -18.16
C GLU A 6 1.56 9.74 -17.14
N PRO A 7 0.33 9.50 -16.63
CA PRO A 7 -0.27 10.41 -15.66
C PRO A 7 0.54 10.58 -14.36
N THR A 8 1.30 9.55 -13.95
CA THR A 8 2.07 9.58 -12.69
C THR A 8 3.57 9.67 -12.91
N GLY A 9 4.05 9.38 -14.11
CA GLY A 9 5.48 9.28 -14.40
C GLY A 9 6.17 8.03 -13.84
N VAL A 10 5.42 7.10 -13.23
CA VAL A 10 5.98 5.86 -12.67
C VAL A 10 6.48 4.97 -13.78
N VAL A 11 7.72 4.49 -13.66
CA VAL A 11 8.39 3.62 -14.63
C VAL A 11 8.78 2.32 -13.97
N VAL A 12 8.55 1.19 -14.65
CA VAL A 12 9.00 -0.14 -14.22
C VAL A 12 9.61 -0.88 -15.38
N THR A 13 10.45 -1.85 -15.07
CA THR A 13 11.09 -2.72 -16.06
C THR A 13 10.90 -4.18 -15.70
N ALA A 14 10.87 -5.06 -16.71
CA ALA A 14 10.85 -6.50 -16.55
C ALA A 14 11.62 -7.14 -17.69
N THR A 15 12.70 -7.84 -17.38
CA THR A 15 13.59 -8.47 -18.37
C THR A 15 13.94 -9.92 -18.02
N GLU A 16 13.44 -10.43 -16.90
CA GLU A 16 13.85 -11.74 -16.35
C GLU A 16 13.25 -12.92 -17.10
N ARG A 17 12.20 -12.71 -17.88
CA ARG A 17 11.53 -13.78 -18.62
C ARG A 17 12.05 -13.84 -20.06
N ARG A 18 11.96 -15.04 -20.67
CA ARG A 18 12.42 -15.26 -22.03
C ARG A 18 11.51 -14.61 -23.07
N SER A 19 10.17 -14.60 -22.83
CA SER A 19 9.25 -14.07 -23.81
C SER A 19 8.89 -12.62 -23.49
N GLN A 20 8.70 -11.83 -24.56
CA GLN A 20 8.21 -10.46 -24.48
C GLN A 20 6.84 -10.39 -23.80
N HIS A 21 5.98 -11.36 -24.09
CA HIS A 21 4.65 -11.44 -23.52
C HIS A 21 4.70 -11.61 -22.00
N GLU A 22 5.56 -12.50 -21.51
CA GLU A 22 5.74 -12.71 -20.07
C GLU A 22 6.35 -11.49 -19.39
N ASN A 23 7.34 -10.85 -20.01
CA ASN A 23 7.94 -9.62 -19.49
C ASN A 23 6.91 -8.50 -19.39
N ARG A 24 6.02 -8.39 -20.39
CA ARG A 24 4.94 -7.41 -20.34
C ARG A 24 3.98 -7.65 -19.17
N ARG A 25 3.60 -8.91 -18.94
CA ARG A 25 2.72 -9.27 -17.82
C ARG A 25 3.36 -8.93 -16.48
N VAL A 26 4.63 -9.25 -16.31
CA VAL A 26 5.40 -8.91 -15.11
C VAL A 26 5.50 -7.40 -14.95
N ALA A 27 5.80 -6.66 -16.02
CA ALA A 27 5.90 -5.20 -15.99
C ALA A 27 4.57 -4.54 -15.62
N VAL A 28 3.44 -5.04 -16.15
CA VAL A 28 2.11 -4.51 -15.81
C VAL A 28 1.82 -4.70 -14.31
N ARG A 29 2.10 -5.89 -13.76
CA ARG A 29 1.90 -6.13 -12.32
C ARG A 29 2.77 -5.22 -11.47
N ARG A 30 4.03 -5.04 -11.85
CA ARG A 30 4.96 -4.14 -11.14
C ARG A 30 4.50 -2.70 -11.22
N LEU A 31 3.98 -2.29 -12.37
CA LEU A 31 3.46 -0.93 -12.55
C LEU A 31 2.25 -0.68 -11.65
N ARG A 32 1.29 -1.59 -11.62
CA ARG A 32 0.11 -1.48 -10.74
C ARG A 32 0.53 -1.37 -9.29
N LYS A 33 1.44 -2.21 -8.83
CA LYS A 33 1.95 -2.17 -7.47
C LYS A 33 2.69 -0.88 -7.18
N ALA A 34 3.55 -0.44 -8.09
CA ALA A 34 4.31 0.81 -7.92
C ALA A 34 3.39 2.02 -7.82
N ILE A 35 2.34 2.08 -8.62
CA ILE A 35 1.34 3.15 -8.54
C ILE A 35 0.63 3.11 -7.19
N ALA A 36 0.16 1.94 -6.77
CA ALA A 36 -0.54 1.78 -5.50
C ALA A 36 0.32 2.22 -4.31
N VAL A 37 1.60 1.88 -4.32
CA VAL A 37 2.52 2.17 -3.23
C VAL A 37 3.04 3.61 -3.26
N ARG A 38 3.37 4.14 -4.44
CA ARG A 38 4.07 5.43 -4.56
C ARG A 38 3.15 6.64 -4.74
N VAL A 39 1.96 6.45 -5.30
CA VAL A 39 1.05 7.55 -5.61
C VAL A 39 0.02 7.68 -4.49
N ARG A 40 -0.06 8.89 -3.90
CA ARG A 40 -1.02 9.18 -2.83
C ARG A 40 -2.23 9.91 -3.37
N ALA A 41 -3.42 9.50 -2.90
CA ALA A 41 -4.66 10.22 -3.14
C ALA A 41 -5.08 10.94 -1.86
N PRO A 42 -5.70 12.13 -1.96
CA PRO A 42 -6.24 12.80 -0.79
C PRO A 42 -7.26 11.91 -0.07
N ALA A 43 -7.19 11.89 1.26
CA ALA A 43 -8.12 11.12 2.08
C ALA A 43 -8.45 11.90 3.34
N GLU A 44 -9.65 11.69 3.86
CA GLU A 44 -10.05 12.22 5.16
C GLU A 44 -9.66 11.22 6.25
N ALA A 45 -8.90 11.67 7.24
CA ALA A 45 -8.35 10.80 8.28
C ALA A 45 -9.43 10.01 9.03
N ASN A 46 -10.59 10.63 9.26
CA ASN A 46 -11.68 10.04 10.07
C ASN A 46 -12.86 9.53 9.25
N ALA A 47 -12.76 9.52 7.92
CA ALA A 47 -13.85 8.99 7.09
C ALA A 47 -13.99 7.48 7.30
N PRO A 48 -15.22 6.92 7.29
CA PRO A 48 -15.39 5.47 7.36
C PRO A 48 -14.66 4.78 6.20
N PRO A 49 -14.04 3.62 6.44
CA PRO A 49 -13.44 2.85 5.36
C PRO A 49 -14.51 2.38 4.38
N ALA A 50 -14.17 2.34 3.08
CA ALA A 50 -15.10 1.94 2.03
C ALA A 50 -14.38 1.11 0.97
N GLY A 51 -15.16 0.33 0.19
CA GLY A 51 -14.64 -0.48 -0.91
C GLY A 51 -13.65 -1.54 -0.45
N PRO A 52 -12.57 -1.78 -1.22
CA PRO A 52 -11.60 -2.84 -0.90
C PRO A 52 -10.98 -2.71 0.49
N LEU A 53 -10.78 -1.50 1.00
CA LEU A 53 -10.28 -1.32 2.36
C LEU A 53 -11.27 -1.84 3.40
N ALA A 54 -12.55 -1.50 3.27
CA ALA A 54 -13.58 -2.00 4.18
C ALA A 54 -13.64 -3.53 4.16
N ASP A 55 -13.56 -4.12 2.97
CA ASP A 55 -13.56 -5.57 2.81
C ASP A 55 -12.35 -6.23 3.47
N ALA A 56 -11.17 -5.62 3.32
CA ALA A 56 -9.95 -6.13 3.96
C ALA A 56 -10.04 -6.07 5.49
N LEU A 57 -10.55 -4.97 6.03
CA LEU A 57 -10.70 -4.80 7.48
C LEU A 57 -11.73 -5.74 8.08
N ALA A 58 -12.77 -6.12 7.31
CA ALA A 58 -13.81 -7.04 7.73
C ALA A 58 -13.43 -8.51 7.52
N ASP A 59 -12.37 -8.79 6.80
CA ASP A 59 -11.90 -10.16 6.55
C ASP A 59 -11.41 -10.80 7.84
N ALA A 60 -11.86 -12.03 8.11
CA ALA A 60 -11.46 -12.76 9.31
C ALA A 60 -9.96 -13.00 9.42
N ARG A 61 -9.25 -12.93 8.30
CA ARG A 61 -7.78 -13.11 8.24
C ARG A 61 -7.03 -11.81 8.52
N TRP A 62 -7.72 -10.66 8.60
CA TRP A 62 -7.03 -9.40 8.90
C TRP A 62 -6.06 -9.57 10.07
N PRO A 63 -4.82 -9.08 10.01
CA PRO A 63 -4.20 -8.26 8.95
C PRO A 63 -3.61 -9.05 7.77
N ARG A 64 -3.76 -10.35 7.73
CA ARG A 64 -3.16 -11.24 6.72
C ARG A 64 -4.13 -11.49 5.57
N VAL A 65 -4.30 -10.48 4.73
CA VAL A 65 -5.12 -10.59 3.52
C VAL A 65 -4.28 -11.08 2.34
N SER A 66 -4.95 -11.75 1.39
CA SER A 66 -4.25 -12.30 0.23
C SER A 66 -3.68 -11.20 -0.67
N GLN A 67 -2.38 -11.24 -0.91
CA GLN A 67 -1.70 -10.29 -1.78
C GLN A 67 -1.86 -10.61 -3.28
N LYS A 68 -2.47 -11.75 -3.60
CA LYS A 68 -2.68 -12.18 -4.99
C LYS A 68 -3.89 -11.50 -5.65
N ASN A 69 -4.77 -10.91 -4.86
CA ASN A 69 -5.99 -10.28 -5.33
C ASN A 69 -5.70 -8.82 -5.70
N GLU A 70 -6.27 -8.36 -6.82
CA GLU A 70 -6.17 -6.94 -7.23
C GLU A 70 -6.74 -5.99 -6.19
N THR A 71 -7.77 -6.40 -5.45
CA THR A 71 -8.35 -5.60 -4.37
C THR A 71 -7.37 -5.34 -3.24
N TYR A 72 -6.37 -6.20 -3.05
CA TYR A 72 -5.29 -5.97 -2.09
C TYR A 72 -4.52 -4.68 -2.40
N LEU A 73 -4.17 -4.45 -3.66
CA LEU A 73 -3.41 -3.25 -4.04
C LEU A 73 -4.22 -1.97 -3.78
N VAL A 74 -5.51 -2.00 -4.05
CA VAL A 74 -6.38 -0.86 -3.75
C VAL A 74 -6.48 -0.64 -2.24
N ALA A 75 -6.68 -1.70 -1.46
CA ALA A 75 -6.72 -1.61 -0.01
C ALA A 75 -5.39 -1.09 0.57
N ALA A 76 -4.26 -1.57 0.06
CA ALA A 76 -2.94 -1.12 0.48
C ALA A 76 -2.73 0.37 0.17
N ALA A 77 -3.12 0.82 -1.02
CA ALA A 77 -3.07 2.24 -1.38
C ALA A 77 -3.93 3.09 -0.43
N GLN A 78 -5.14 2.62 -0.12
CA GLN A 78 -6.03 3.31 0.79
C GLN A 78 -5.47 3.38 2.21
N VAL A 79 -4.80 2.33 2.68
CA VAL A 79 -4.11 2.36 3.99
C VAL A 79 -3.02 3.41 4.01
N LEU A 80 -2.19 3.48 2.95
CA LEU A 80 -1.14 4.48 2.86
C LEU A 80 -1.72 5.90 2.76
N ASP A 81 -2.80 6.09 2.02
CA ASP A 81 -3.48 7.37 1.93
C ASP A 81 -3.98 7.83 3.30
N ARG A 82 -4.54 6.91 4.10
CA ARG A 82 -4.98 7.19 5.46
C ARG A 82 -3.80 7.48 6.39
N LEU A 83 -2.69 6.79 6.21
CA LEU A 83 -1.48 7.07 6.99
C LEU A 83 -0.95 8.48 6.69
N GLU A 84 -0.95 8.88 5.42
CA GLU A 84 -0.59 10.25 5.05
C GLU A 84 -1.55 11.27 5.66
N ALA A 85 -2.85 11.02 5.59
CA ALA A 85 -3.87 11.89 6.17
C ALA A 85 -3.72 12.02 7.70
N ALA A 86 -3.23 10.97 8.36
CA ALA A 86 -2.94 10.98 9.80
C ALA A 86 -1.53 11.51 10.12
N GLU A 87 -0.86 12.11 9.14
CA GLU A 87 0.48 12.67 9.28
C GLU A 87 1.51 11.65 9.77
N GLY A 88 1.38 10.41 9.30
CA GLY A 88 2.27 9.30 9.65
C GLY A 88 1.98 8.66 11.01
N LYS A 89 1.00 9.13 11.74
CA LYS A 89 0.65 8.59 13.07
C LYS A 89 -0.17 7.32 12.94
N VAL A 90 0.49 6.17 13.03
CA VAL A 90 -0.15 4.88 12.78
C VAL A 90 -1.25 4.56 13.80
N SER A 91 -1.11 5.02 15.04
CA SER A 91 -2.14 4.83 16.06
C SER A 91 -3.43 5.59 15.72
N ASP A 92 -3.32 6.80 15.18
CA ASP A 92 -4.47 7.58 14.76
C ASP A 92 -5.14 6.95 13.54
N ALA A 93 -4.35 6.50 12.57
CA ALA A 93 -4.89 5.80 11.39
C ALA A 93 -5.61 4.52 11.80
N ALA A 94 -5.03 3.72 12.67
CA ALA A 94 -5.63 2.47 13.16
C ALA A 94 -6.94 2.74 13.90
N SER A 95 -6.96 3.73 14.77
CA SER A 95 -8.16 4.13 15.52
C SER A 95 -9.30 4.53 14.58
N ALA A 96 -8.99 5.35 13.57
CA ALA A 96 -9.97 5.80 12.58
C ALA A 96 -10.52 4.63 11.74
N LEU A 97 -9.72 3.60 11.50
CA LEU A 97 -10.12 2.40 10.76
C LEU A 97 -10.79 1.33 11.64
N GLY A 98 -10.82 1.54 12.95
CA GLY A 98 -11.43 0.58 13.87
C GLY A 98 -10.62 -0.68 14.11
N VAL A 99 -9.30 -0.63 13.93
CA VAL A 99 -8.40 -1.76 14.15
C VAL A 99 -7.32 -1.38 15.18
N SER A 100 -6.63 -2.41 15.71
CA SER A 100 -5.51 -2.15 16.61
C SER A 100 -4.30 -1.61 15.85
N THR A 101 -3.50 -0.79 16.53
CA THR A 101 -2.22 -0.31 15.98
C THR A 101 -1.33 -1.49 15.58
N ALA A 102 -1.25 -2.52 16.43
CA ALA A 102 -0.44 -3.70 16.15
C ALA A 102 -0.87 -4.41 14.86
N SER A 103 -2.17 -4.55 14.62
CA SER A 103 -2.67 -5.20 13.39
C SER A 103 -2.37 -4.37 12.15
N LEU A 104 -2.47 -3.05 12.23
CA LEU A 104 -2.14 -2.18 11.11
C LEU A 104 -0.65 -2.21 10.80
N VAL A 105 0.20 -2.19 11.81
CA VAL A 105 1.66 -2.36 11.66
C VAL A 105 1.96 -3.72 11.00
N LYS A 106 1.27 -4.77 11.43
CA LYS A 106 1.44 -6.11 10.85
C LYS A 106 1.05 -6.13 9.37
N PHE A 107 -0.07 -5.51 9.01
CA PHE A 107 -0.48 -5.39 7.61
C PHE A 107 0.60 -4.71 6.77
N LEU A 108 1.13 -3.59 7.25
CA LEU A 108 2.20 -2.85 6.56
C LEU A 108 3.48 -3.69 6.43
N SER A 109 3.77 -4.54 7.40
CA SER A 109 4.99 -5.36 7.43
C SER A 109 4.95 -6.58 6.50
N LEU A 110 3.78 -6.95 5.98
CA LEU A 110 3.64 -8.15 5.14
C LEU A 110 4.20 -7.96 3.73
N ASP A 111 4.43 -6.72 3.33
CA ASP A 111 5.01 -6.40 2.03
C ASP A 111 6.14 -5.39 2.24
N THR A 112 7.31 -5.69 1.67
CA THR A 112 8.49 -4.84 1.84
C THR A 112 8.30 -3.43 1.27
N ASP A 113 7.69 -3.32 0.09
CA ASP A 113 7.49 -2.02 -0.54
C ASP A 113 6.51 -1.17 0.25
N LEU A 114 5.46 -1.80 0.77
CA LEU A 114 4.46 -1.14 1.62
C LEU A 114 5.11 -0.63 2.91
N TRP A 115 5.94 -1.46 3.52
CA TRP A 115 6.69 -1.12 4.74
C TRP A 115 7.62 0.07 4.53
N GLN A 116 8.39 0.04 3.44
CA GLN A 116 9.30 1.12 3.10
C GLN A 116 8.57 2.43 2.84
N GLU A 117 7.45 2.38 2.14
CA GLU A 117 6.64 3.57 1.87
C GLU A 117 6.01 4.13 3.14
N ALA A 118 5.50 3.29 4.02
CA ALA A 118 4.96 3.73 5.31
C ALA A 118 6.04 4.46 6.12
N ASN A 119 7.25 3.93 6.16
CA ASN A 119 8.36 4.55 6.88
C ASN A 119 8.85 5.84 6.20
N ARG A 120 8.78 5.90 4.86
CA ARG A 120 9.10 7.13 4.12
C ARG A 120 8.11 8.24 4.49
N LEU A 121 6.82 7.93 4.56
CA LEU A 121 5.79 8.87 4.99
C LEU A 121 6.06 9.36 6.42
N ARG A 122 6.37 8.44 7.33
CA ARG A 122 6.65 8.78 8.71
C ARG A 122 7.84 9.73 8.83
N ARG A 123 8.94 9.46 8.09
CA ARG A 123 10.10 10.35 8.07
C ARG A 123 9.76 11.74 7.56
N ARG A 124 8.90 11.82 6.54
CA ARG A 124 8.46 13.11 5.99
C ARG A 124 7.78 13.98 7.04
N PHE A 125 7.08 13.36 8.00
CA PHE A 125 6.43 14.05 9.11
C PHE A 125 7.28 14.08 10.38
N GLY A 126 8.56 13.75 10.29
CA GLY A 126 9.49 13.84 11.41
C GLY A 126 9.36 12.72 12.45
N LEU A 127 8.70 11.61 12.08
CA LEU A 127 8.49 10.48 12.98
C LEU A 127 9.55 9.39 12.78
N LYS A 128 9.78 8.61 13.85
CA LYS A 128 10.68 7.47 13.79
C LYS A 128 10.12 6.35 12.93
N PRO A 129 10.97 5.52 12.30
CA PRO A 129 10.49 4.38 11.55
C PRO A 129 9.76 3.38 12.45
N LEU A 130 8.76 2.70 11.85
CA LEU A 130 8.07 1.61 12.50
C LEU A 130 9.04 0.45 12.73
N ARG A 131 8.83 -0.28 13.82
CA ARG A 131 9.60 -1.49 14.12
C ARG A 131 8.74 -2.72 13.88
N ARG A 132 9.34 -3.73 13.27
CA ARG A 132 8.71 -5.05 13.15
C ARG A 132 8.75 -5.75 14.51
N THR A 133 7.64 -6.36 14.84
CA THR A 133 7.52 -7.18 16.05
C THR A 133 7.58 -8.66 15.71
#